data_c255f05893b233414ece142c80322e69
#
_entry.id   c255f05893b233414ece142c80322e69
#
_cell.length_a   1.000
_cell.length_b   1.000
_cell.length_c   1.000
_cell.angle_alpha   90.00
_cell.angle_beta   90.00
_cell.angle_gamma   90.00
#
_symmetry.space_group_name_H-M   'P 1'
#
loop_
_entity.id
_entity.type
_entity.pdbx_description
1 polymer ?
#
loop_
_entity_poly.entity_id
_entity_poly.type
_entity_poly.pdbx_seq_one_letter_code
_entity_poly.pdbx_strand_id
1 'polypeptide(L)'
;MYSPLYFLAALGSGGLSVSFFLMLMFWIPHPGQPIPVFEDWVLAFQNGSLGTQIAIIIALTGVAFFVLSHVRLLVINYRLLGEFKRTSDYQEFAKSPLQTQEMAAPLATAMTVNAGFIVGALFVPNLWSIVEYLFPLAMIAFLAIGVWSIRLYARLYSHAMSGHINIGGTPSFAQVLPAFTFAMVSVGLAAPAAMSHTPWVVGVSLVFSTFFAVAAIIIAVLKTAMALSHMLTQGVDEAALPTLWIWVPILTVLSITLMRQDHGVSHTLALGTAGQWLTPLLIVVSAQVFVLLLGAFAMHNHQYLQKVWRGEVKGAPVFALICPGVALSVSLHFLINKGFVAAGLVSQFGIAYGILNLLPLTVMVVTIIVFMRLARNFAQERASLALHEHALGS
;
A
#
# COMPACT_ATOMS: atom_id res chain seq x y z
N MET A 1 -0.26 -23.40 10.55
CA MET A 1 -1.00 -22.35 11.30
C MET A 1 -1.30 -21.17 10.37
N TYR A 2 -2.51 -20.61 10.40
CA TYR A 2 -2.86 -19.39 9.65
C TYR A 2 -2.13 -18.18 10.24
N SER A 3 -1.76 -17.22 9.36
CA SER A 3 -1.17 -15.93 9.78
C SER A 3 -1.94 -14.77 9.15
N PRO A 4 -2.32 -13.72 9.93
CA PRO A 4 -2.94 -12.52 9.38
C PRO A 4 -2.11 -11.78 8.34
N LEU A 5 -0.79 -12.03 8.25
CA LEU A 5 0.06 -11.46 7.18
C LEU A 5 -0.38 -11.89 5.78
N TYR A 6 -1.20 -12.93 5.60
CA TYR A 6 -1.79 -13.25 4.29
C TYR A 6 -2.66 -12.12 3.72
N PHE A 7 -3.17 -11.19 4.54
CA PHE A 7 -3.81 -9.96 4.05
C PHE A 7 -2.87 -9.08 3.22
N LEU A 8 -1.54 -9.22 3.36
CA LEU A 8 -0.57 -8.51 2.53
C LEU A 8 -0.62 -8.95 1.06
N ALA A 9 -1.09 -10.16 0.76
CA ALA A 9 -1.34 -10.59 -0.63
C ALA A 9 -2.49 -9.76 -1.25
N ALA A 10 -3.59 -9.56 -0.50
CA ALA A 10 -4.68 -8.69 -0.94
C ALA A 10 -4.21 -7.25 -1.07
N LEU A 11 -3.49 -6.72 -0.07
CA LEU A 11 -2.92 -5.38 -0.10
C LEU A 11 -2.03 -5.16 -1.31
N GLY A 12 -1.11 -6.08 -1.58
CA GLY A 12 -0.18 -6.01 -2.71
C GLY A 12 -0.91 -6.01 -4.06
N SER A 13 -1.95 -6.84 -4.20
CA SER A 13 -2.80 -6.83 -5.38
C SER A 13 -3.52 -5.49 -5.56
N GLY A 14 -4.14 -4.96 -4.50
CA GLY A 14 -4.74 -3.63 -4.54
C GLY A 14 -3.74 -2.53 -4.89
N GLY A 15 -2.52 -2.62 -4.36
CA GLY A 15 -1.44 -1.68 -4.69
C GLY A 15 -1.00 -1.75 -6.16
N LEU A 16 -0.96 -2.94 -6.76
CA LEU A 16 -0.69 -3.09 -8.20
C LEU A 16 -1.77 -2.42 -9.05
N SER A 17 -3.05 -2.45 -8.65
CA SER A 17 -4.10 -1.70 -9.35
C SER A 17 -3.84 -0.19 -9.35
N VAL A 18 -3.29 0.35 -8.24
CA VAL A 18 -2.87 1.76 -8.18
C VAL A 18 -1.74 2.04 -9.17
N SER A 19 -0.75 1.14 -9.31
CA SER A 19 0.35 1.34 -10.27
C SER A 19 -0.17 1.45 -11.72
N PHE A 20 -1.16 0.64 -12.10
CA PHE A 20 -1.82 0.76 -13.40
C PHE A 20 -2.67 2.04 -13.53
N PHE A 21 -3.37 2.44 -12.46
CA PHE A 21 -4.10 3.69 -12.43
C PHE A 21 -3.21 4.90 -12.65
N LEU A 22 -1.98 4.90 -12.11
CA LEU A 22 -1.04 6.01 -12.31
C LEU A 22 -0.59 6.16 -13.77
N MET A 23 -0.60 5.10 -14.58
CA MET A 23 -0.38 5.23 -16.03
C MET A 23 -1.46 6.13 -16.65
N LEU A 24 -2.74 5.93 -16.30
CA LEU A 24 -3.82 6.80 -16.76
C LEU A 24 -3.69 8.20 -16.18
N MET A 25 -3.43 8.31 -14.87
CA MET A 25 -3.32 9.59 -14.17
C MET A 25 -2.27 10.53 -14.76
N PHE A 26 -1.15 10.01 -15.24
CA PHE A 26 -0.06 10.85 -15.73
C PHE A 26 0.05 10.89 -17.25
N TRP A 27 -0.61 9.97 -17.97
CA TRP A 27 -0.49 9.89 -19.43
C TRP A 27 -1.73 10.34 -20.19
N ILE A 28 -2.87 10.51 -19.50
CA ILE A 28 -4.12 10.96 -20.11
C ILE A 28 -4.45 12.38 -19.66
N PRO A 29 -4.75 13.30 -20.58
CA PRO A 29 -5.25 14.61 -20.23
C PRO A 29 -6.57 14.54 -19.45
N HIS A 30 -6.66 15.24 -18.34
CA HIS A 30 -7.87 15.35 -17.50
C HIS A 30 -7.99 16.79 -16.97
N PRO A 31 -8.23 17.78 -17.86
CA PRO A 31 -8.24 19.20 -17.51
C PRO A 31 -9.34 19.52 -16.50
N GLY A 32 -8.97 20.26 -15.45
CA GLY A 32 -9.93 20.67 -14.40
C GLY A 32 -10.25 19.59 -13.37
N GLN A 33 -9.61 18.41 -13.45
CA GLN A 33 -9.82 17.31 -12.51
C GLN A 33 -8.49 16.82 -11.94
N PRO A 34 -8.44 16.43 -10.65
CA PRO A 34 -7.21 15.94 -10.02
C PRO A 34 -6.81 14.52 -10.43
N ILE A 35 -7.76 13.75 -10.97
CA ILE A 35 -7.57 12.37 -11.45
C ILE A 35 -8.39 12.14 -12.71
N PRO A 36 -7.96 11.22 -13.61
CA PRO A 36 -8.72 10.87 -14.79
C PRO A 36 -9.99 10.11 -14.43
N VAL A 37 -11.07 10.41 -15.12
CA VAL A 37 -12.38 9.74 -14.99
C VAL A 37 -12.74 9.00 -16.27
N PHE A 38 -13.92 8.36 -16.26
CA PHE A 38 -14.42 7.56 -17.39
C PHE A 38 -14.40 8.35 -18.70
N GLU A 39 -14.88 9.58 -18.68
CA GLU A 39 -15.00 10.45 -19.86
C GLU A 39 -13.63 10.80 -20.45
N ASP A 40 -12.62 11.03 -19.59
CA ASP A 40 -11.29 11.43 -20.02
C ASP A 40 -10.58 10.32 -20.81
N TRP A 41 -10.59 9.09 -20.28
CA TRP A 41 -9.94 8.01 -21.01
C TRP A 41 -10.72 7.56 -22.25
N VAL A 42 -12.06 7.68 -22.26
CA VAL A 42 -12.87 7.43 -23.47
C VAL A 42 -12.50 8.43 -24.57
N LEU A 43 -12.43 9.71 -24.22
CA LEU A 43 -12.03 10.77 -25.16
C LEU A 43 -10.59 10.55 -25.67
N ALA A 44 -9.68 10.21 -24.76
CA ALA A 44 -8.29 9.92 -25.12
C ALA A 44 -8.16 8.66 -25.98
N PHE A 45 -9.01 7.65 -25.79
CA PHE A 45 -9.05 6.45 -26.59
C PHE A 45 -9.55 6.73 -28.02
N GLN A 46 -10.60 7.54 -28.15
CA GLN A 46 -11.20 7.88 -29.44
C GLN A 46 -10.28 8.75 -30.32
N ASN A 47 -9.55 9.68 -29.71
CA ASN A 47 -8.75 10.68 -30.43
C ASN A 47 -7.24 10.42 -30.36
N GLY A 48 -6.80 9.44 -29.55
CA GLY A 48 -5.39 9.17 -29.31
C GLY A 48 -4.73 8.31 -30.38
N SER A 49 -3.41 8.29 -30.37
CA SER A 49 -2.59 7.40 -31.19
C SER A 49 -2.82 5.94 -30.80
N LEU A 50 -2.43 5.01 -31.69
CA LEU A 50 -2.45 3.56 -31.38
C LEU A 50 -1.69 3.23 -30.10
N GLY A 51 -0.57 3.90 -29.85
CA GLY A 51 0.20 3.74 -28.59
C GLY A 51 -0.60 4.16 -27.35
N THR A 52 -1.34 5.26 -27.43
CA THR A 52 -2.25 5.72 -26.36
C THR A 52 -3.37 4.72 -26.11
N GLN A 53 -4.00 4.20 -27.18
CA GLN A 53 -5.06 3.21 -27.06
C GLN A 53 -4.57 1.91 -26.41
N ILE A 54 -3.40 1.41 -26.82
CA ILE A 54 -2.78 0.22 -26.21
C ILE A 54 -2.48 0.47 -24.72
N ALA A 55 -1.91 1.63 -24.37
CA ALA A 55 -1.61 1.97 -23.00
C ALA A 55 -2.88 2.02 -22.11
N ILE A 56 -3.98 2.59 -22.63
CA ILE A 56 -5.28 2.62 -21.95
C ILE A 56 -5.81 1.19 -21.72
N ILE A 57 -5.79 0.34 -22.75
CA ILE A 57 -6.26 -1.05 -22.62
C ILE A 57 -5.45 -1.81 -21.57
N ILE A 58 -4.13 -1.70 -21.60
CA ILE A 58 -3.23 -2.33 -20.61
C ILE A 58 -3.55 -1.83 -19.20
N ALA A 59 -3.70 -0.52 -19.03
CA ALA A 59 -3.97 0.08 -17.73
C ALA A 59 -5.33 -0.35 -17.17
N LEU A 60 -6.41 -0.25 -17.95
CA LEU A 60 -7.75 -0.66 -17.52
C LEU A 60 -7.84 -2.16 -17.21
N THR A 61 -7.22 -3.00 -18.05
CA THR A 61 -7.17 -4.46 -17.83
C THR A 61 -6.40 -4.77 -16.55
N GLY A 62 -5.26 -4.09 -16.33
CA GLY A 62 -4.47 -4.24 -15.11
C GLY A 62 -5.24 -3.82 -13.86
N VAL A 63 -5.91 -2.66 -13.89
CA VAL A 63 -6.77 -2.21 -12.79
C VAL A 63 -7.85 -3.25 -12.48
N ALA A 64 -8.61 -3.70 -13.49
CA ALA A 64 -9.70 -4.66 -13.31
C ALA A 64 -9.18 -5.99 -12.74
N PHE A 65 -8.12 -6.56 -13.32
CA PHE A 65 -7.53 -7.82 -12.87
C PHE A 65 -7.06 -7.75 -11.40
N PHE A 66 -6.31 -6.70 -11.05
CA PHE A 66 -5.73 -6.60 -9.72
C PHE A 66 -6.74 -6.18 -8.65
N VAL A 67 -7.79 -5.42 -8.98
CA VAL A 67 -8.90 -5.15 -8.06
C VAL A 67 -9.72 -6.42 -7.79
N LEU A 68 -10.06 -7.18 -8.83
CA LEU A 68 -10.76 -8.46 -8.65
C LEU A 68 -9.94 -9.45 -7.81
N SER A 69 -8.64 -9.53 -8.07
CA SER A 69 -7.71 -10.35 -7.28
C SER A 69 -7.64 -9.87 -5.82
N HIS A 70 -7.61 -8.55 -5.58
CA HIS A 70 -7.63 -7.95 -4.25
C HIS A 70 -8.89 -8.36 -3.47
N VAL A 71 -10.06 -8.16 -4.05
CA VAL A 71 -11.34 -8.51 -3.40
C VAL A 71 -11.42 -10.00 -3.11
N ARG A 72 -11.04 -10.85 -4.07
CA ARG A 72 -11.01 -12.30 -3.88
C ARG A 72 -10.10 -12.71 -2.72
N LEU A 73 -8.86 -12.20 -2.70
CA LEU A 73 -7.89 -12.50 -1.64
C LEU A 73 -8.36 -11.96 -0.29
N LEU A 74 -8.97 -10.78 -0.25
CA LEU A 74 -9.53 -10.19 0.95
C LEU A 74 -10.62 -11.07 1.56
N VAL A 75 -11.59 -11.50 0.76
CA VAL A 75 -12.69 -12.37 1.19
C VAL A 75 -12.18 -13.70 1.71
N ILE A 76 -11.22 -14.32 1.01
CA ILE A 76 -10.58 -15.56 1.46
C ILE A 76 -9.92 -15.36 2.82
N ASN A 77 -9.15 -14.28 2.99
CA ASN A 77 -8.45 -14.02 4.24
C ASN A 77 -9.39 -13.71 5.40
N TYR A 78 -10.51 -13.02 5.17
CA TYR A 78 -11.51 -12.83 6.21
C TYR A 78 -12.16 -14.13 6.67
N ARG A 79 -12.45 -15.05 5.76
CA ARG A 79 -12.97 -16.38 6.11
C ARG A 79 -11.96 -17.15 6.96
N LEU A 80 -10.70 -17.23 6.49
CA LEU A 80 -9.63 -17.91 7.20
C LEU A 80 -9.34 -17.29 8.57
N LEU A 81 -9.36 -15.96 8.69
CA LEU A 81 -9.21 -15.28 9.97
C LEU A 81 -10.37 -15.61 10.92
N GLY A 82 -11.60 -15.69 10.39
CA GLY A 82 -12.79 -16.08 11.17
C GLY A 82 -12.68 -17.52 11.70
N GLU A 83 -12.19 -18.45 10.90
CA GLU A 83 -11.90 -19.83 11.30
C GLU A 83 -10.78 -19.88 12.35
N PHE A 84 -9.67 -19.20 12.09
CA PHE A 84 -8.53 -19.13 13.00
C PHE A 84 -8.91 -18.60 14.39
N LYS A 85 -9.75 -17.58 14.45
CA LYS A 85 -10.22 -17.00 15.73
C LYS A 85 -11.01 -17.96 16.61
N ARG A 86 -11.46 -19.10 16.07
CA ARG A 86 -12.20 -20.14 16.80
C ARG A 86 -11.30 -21.25 17.33
N THR A 87 -9.99 -21.24 17.00
CA THR A 87 -9.03 -22.26 17.40
C THR A 87 -8.33 -21.92 18.71
N SER A 88 -7.76 -22.92 19.39
CA SER A 88 -6.87 -22.75 20.53
C SER A 88 -5.61 -21.95 20.17
N ASP A 89 -5.09 -22.18 18.95
CA ASP A 89 -3.91 -21.52 18.43
C ASP A 89 -4.05 -19.98 18.39
N TYR A 90 -5.28 -19.48 18.16
CA TYR A 90 -5.55 -18.05 18.22
C TYR A 90 -5.38 -17.49 19.63
N GLN A 91 -5.68 -18.27 20.68
CA GLN A 91 -5.51 -17.81 22.07
C GLN A 91 -4.02 -17.62 22.42
N GLU A 92 -3.15 -18.48 21.90
CA GLU A 92 -1.70 -18.35 22.05
C GLU A 92 -1.17 -17.18 21.21
N PHE A 93 -1.61 -17.09 19.95
CA PHE A 93 -1.29 -15.99 19.05
C PHE A 93 -1.65 -14.62 19.67
N ALA A 94 -2.87 -14.49 20.26
CA ALA A 94 -3.36 -13.26 20.84
C ALA A 94 -2.59 -12.83 22.11
N LYS A 95 -1.81 -13.73 22.71
CA LYS A 95 -0.93 -13.46 23.85
C LYS A 95 0.56 -13.32 23.45
N SER A 96 0.85 -13.36 22.15
CA SER A 96 2.20 -13.29 21.60
C SER A 96 2.47 -11.94 20.93
N PRO A 97 3.74 -11.57 20.71
CA PRO A 97 4.11 -10.39 19.90
C PRO A 97 3.57 -10.44 18.47
N LEU A 98 3.24 -11.64 17.96
CA LEU A 98 2.67 -11.85 16.63
C LEU A 98 1.28 -11.22 16.46
N GLN A 99 0.61 -10.86 17.56
CA GLN A 99 -0.68 -10.16 17.52
C GLN A 99 -0.63 -8.87 16.69
N THR A 100 0.55 -8.23 16.54
CA THR A 100 0.75 -7.08 15.63
C THR A 100 0.33 -7.38 14.19
N GLN A 101 0.38 -8.64 13.76
CA GLN A 101 0.02 -9.07 12.41
C GLN A 101 -1.48 -8.88 12.13
N GLU A 102 -2.35 -8.79 13.15
CA GLU A 102 -3.77 -8.48 12.95
C GLU A 102 -3.98 -7.11 12.29
N MET A 103 -3.01 -6.20 12.40
CA MET A 103 -3.07 -4.89 11.74
C MET A 103 -3.05 -4.99 10.20
N ALA A 104 -2.67 -6.13 9.63
CA ALA A 104 -2.75 -6.36 8.19
C ALA A 104 -4.21 -6.39 7.67
N ALA A 105 -5.17 -6.77 8.50
CA ALA A 105 -6.59 -6.81 8.10
C ALA A 105 -7.18 -5.41 7.87
N PRO A 106 -7.14 -4.45 8.83
CA PRO A 106 -7.58 -3.08 8.55
C PRO A 106 -6.74 -2.39 7.47
N LEU A 107 -5.45 -2.69 7.36
CA LEU A 107 -4.57 -2.17 6.31
C LEU A 107 -5.08 -2.58 4.90
N ALA A 108 -5.37 -3.86 4.69
CA ALA A 108 -5.91 -4.34 3.42
C ALA A 108 -7.35 -3.82 3.16
N THR A 109 -8.15 -3.64 4.22
CA THR A 109 -9.51 -3.07 4.11
C THR A 109 -9.46 -1.61 3.70
N ALA A 110 -8.52 -0.82 4.20
CA ALA A 110 -8.31 0.57 3.76
C ALA A 110 -7.97 0.63 2.25
N MET A 111 -7.19 -0.35 1.76
CA MET A 111 -6.91 -0.45 0.33
C MET A 111 -8.17 -0.74 -0.51
N THR A 112 -9.15 -1.45 0.04
CA THR A 112 -10.44 -1.70 -0.66
C THR A 112 -11.19 -0.39 -0.93
N VAL A 113 -11.19 0.55 0.00
CA VAL A 113 -11.82 1.86 -0.20
C VAL A 113 -11.11 2.64 -1.30
N ASN A 114 -9.76 2.63 -1.31
CA ASN A 114 -8.98 3.24 -2.38
C ASN A 114 -9.26 2.60 -3.74
N ALA A 115 -9.29 1.26 -3.81
CA ALA A 115 -9.61 0.52 -5.03
C ALA A 115 -11.03 0.80 -5.53
N GLY A 116 -11.99 0.93 -4.62
CA GLY A 116 -13.37 1.33 -4.93
C GLY A 116 -13.45 2.70 -5.59
N PHE A 117 -12.67 3.66 -5.13
CA PHE A 117 -12.56 4.98 -5.77
C PHE A 117 -11.98 4.91 -7.19
N ILE A 118 -10.93 4.12 -7.39
CA ILE A 118 -10.31 3.92 -8.71
C ILE A 118 -11.31 3.28 -9.67
N VAL A 119 -12.01 2.23 -9.23
CA VAL A 119 -13.02 1.55 -10.05
C VAL A 119 -14.18 2.50 -10.36
N GLY A 120 -14.68 3.23 -9.37
CA GLY A 120 -15.72 4.23 -9.59
C GLY A 120 -15.30 5.27 -10.62
N ALA A 121 -14.14 5.89 -10.46
CA ALA A 121 -13.66 6.92 -11.37
C ALA A 121 -13.48 6.40 -12.81
N LEU A 122 -12.95 5.19 -12.98
CA LEU A 122 -12.59 4.67 -14.31
C LEU A 122 -13.72 3.90 -15.03
N PHE A 123 -14.65 3.27 -14.30
CA PHE A 123 -15.63 2.37 -14.90
C PHE A 123 -17.09 2.82 -14.75
N VAL A 124 -17.34 3.89 -14.00
CA VAL A 124 -18.70 4.42 -13.81
C VAL A 124 -18.84 5.76 -14.54
N PRO A 125 -19.60 5.80 -15.64
CA PRO A 125 -19.84 7.05 -16.36
C PRO A 125 -20.48 8.10 -15.45
N ASN A 126 -20.08 9.36 -15.60
CA ASN A 126 -20.64 10.52 -14.92
C ASN A 126 -20.57 10.47 -13.37
N LEU A 127 -19.74 9.58 -12.79
CA LEU A 127 -19.60 9.49 -11.34
C LEU A 127 -19.07 10.78 -10.72
N TRP A 128 -18.23 11.49 -11.48
CA TRP A 128 -17.61 12.72 -10.97
C TRP A 128 -18.63 13.83 -10.67
N SER A 129 -19.80 13.83 -11.30
CA SER A 129 -20.88 14.80 -11.03
C SER A 129 -21.46 14.69 -9.62
N ILE A 130 -21.31 13.54 -8.95
CA ILE A 130 -21.80 13.28 -7.59
C ILE A 130 -20.67 13.02 -6.59
N VAL A 131 -19.41 13.18 -7.00
CA VAL A 131 -18.24 12.81 -6.18
C VAL A 131 -18.17 13.56 -4.85
N GLU A 132 -18.64 14.82 -4.79
CA GLU A 132 -18.69 15.61 -3.55
C GLU A 132 -19.52 14.94 -2.45
N TYR A 133 -20.57 14.19 -2.78
CA TYR A 133 -21.35 13.39 -1.83
C TYR A 133 -20.64 12.09 -1.44
N LEU A 134 -19.75 11.57 -2.27
CA LEU A 134 -19.00 10.35 -2.01
C LEU A 134 -17.80 10.59 -1.07
N PHE A 135 -17.24 11.81 -1.04
CA PHE A 135 -16.12 12.12 -0.16
C PHE A 135 -16.45 11.96 1.34
N PRO A 136 -17.56 12.50 1.88
CA PRO A 136 -17.93 12.24 3.27
C PRO A 136 -18.15 10.76 3.57
N LEU A 137 -18.74 9.99 2.64
CA LEU A 137 -18.95 8.57 2.81
C LEU A 137 -17.61 7.80 2.89
N ALA A 138 -16.65 8.13 2.02
CA ALA A 138 -15.31 7.57 2.07
C ALA A 138 -14.58 7.94 3.36
N MET A 139 -14.72 9.18 3.83
CA MET A 139 -14.16 9.62 5.12
C MET A 139 -14.72 8.82 6.28
N ILE A 140 -16.04 8.56 6.32
CA ILE A 140 -16.67 7.72 7.33
C ILE A 140 -16.09 6.30 7.29
N ALA A 141 -15.93 5.71 6.09
CA ALA A 141 -15.33 4.39 5.93
C ALA A 141 -13.89 4.35 6.46
N PHE A 142 -13.04 5.32 6.10
CA PHE A 142 -11.67 5.40 6.60
C PHE A 142 -11.60 5.67 8.11
N LEU A 143 -12.49 6.51 8.66
CA LEU A 143 -12.57 6.74 10.10
C LEU A 143 -12.99 5.46 10.85
N ALA A 144 -13.94 4.71 10.33
CA ALA A 144 -14.34 3.41 10.90
C ALA A 144 -13.16 2.43 10.93
N ILE A 145 -12.39 2.34 9.83
CA ILE A 145 -11.16 1.54 9.76
C ILE A 145 -10.10 2.07 10.72
N GLY A 146 -9.96 3.40 10.83
CA GLY A 146 -9.06 4.05 11.78
C GLY A 146 -9.38 3.72 13.23
N VAL A 147 -10.65 3.82 13.61
CA VAL A 147 -11.12 3.43 14.97
C VAL A 147 -10.88 1.95 15.22
N TRP A 148 -11.15 1.09 14.26
CA TRP A 148 -10.83 -0.34 14.36
C TRP A 148 -9.33 -0.55 14.58
N SER A 149 -8.48 0.12 13.80
CA SER A 149 -7.02 0.05 13.92
C SER A 149 -6.52 0.55 15.29
N ILE A 150 -7.07 1.66 15.79
CA ILE A 150 -6.77 2.17 17.14
C ILE A 150 -7.14 1.15 18.21
N ARG A 151 -8.32 0.53 18.12
CA ARG A 151 -8.75 -0.49 19.10
C ARG A 151 -7.84 -1.72 19.11
N LEU A 152 -7.41 -2.19 17.94
CA LEU A 152 -6.45 -3.29 17.84
C LEU A 152 -5.10 -2.92 18.45
N TYR A 153 -4.59 -1.74 18.09
CA TYR A 153 -3.30 -1.26 18.60
C TYR A 153 -3.34 -0.99 20.10
N ALA A 154 -4.41 -0.38 20.63
CA ALA A 154 -4.59 -0.14 22.03
C ALA A 154 -4.64 -1.44 22.87
N ARG A 155 -5.30 -2.49 22.33
CA ARG A 155 -5.29 -3.82 22.98
C ARG A 155 -3.87 -4.38 23.06
N LEU A 156 -3.13 -4.36 21.96
CA LEU A 156 -1.74 -4.81 21.90
C LEU A 156 -0.86 -4.03 22.90
N TYR A 157 -1.01 -2.70 22.90
CA TYR A 157 -0.27 -1.82 23.78
C TYR A 157 -0.59 -2.09 25.28
N SER A 158 -1.88 -2.28 25.60
CA SER A 158 -2.32 -2.63 26.95
C SER A 158 -1.72 -3.97 27.42
N HIS A 159 -1.73 -5.00 26.58
CA HIS A 159 -1.10 -6.29 26.92
C HIS A 159 0.41 -6.16 27.14
N ALA A 160 1.09 -5.32 26.35
CA ALA A 160 2.51 -5.06 26.54
C ALA A 160 2.83 -4.32 27.84
N MET A 161 2.04 -3.27 28.15
CA MET A 161 2.22 -2.48 29.37
C MET A 161 1.91 -3.29 30.65
N SER A 162 1.05 -4.29 30.57
CA SER A 162 0.73 -5.21 31.66
C SER A 162 1.78 -6.33 31.84
N GLY A 163 2.84 -6.35 31.04
CA GLY A 163 3.89 -7.37 31.10
C GLY A 163 3.48 -8.74 30.55
N HIS A 164 2.27 -8.87 29.99
CA HIS A 164 1.78 -10.13 29.42
C HIS A 164 2.45 -10.49 28.09
N ILE A 165 2.96 -9.50 27.37
CA ILE A 165 3.64 -9.69 26.08
C ILE A 165 4.93 -8.88 26.06
N ASN A 166 6.06 -9.52 25.78
CA ASN A 166 7.31 -8.83 25.53
C ASN A 166 7.43 -8.43 24.06
N ILE A 167 6.88 -7.27 23.68
CA ILE A 167 6.95 -6.74 22.32
C ILE A 167 8.39 -6.29 21.99
N GLY A 168 9.18 -5.89 22.97
CA GLY A 168 10.58 -5.47 22.78
C GLY A 168 11.51 -6.59 22.33
N GLY A 169 11.14 -7.84 22.61
CA GLY A 169 11.97 -9.02 22.39
C GLY A 169 11.85 -9.67 21.00
N THR A 170 11.16 -9.07 20.03
CA THR A 170 10.97 -9.70 18.71
C THR A 170 11.85 -9.02 17.66
N PRO A 171 12.87 -9.70 17.08
CA PRO A 171 13.79 -9.12 16.11
C PRO A 171 13.14 -9.05 14.70
N SER A 172 12.10 -8.22 14.57
CA SER A 172 11.36 -8.09 13.32
C SER A 172 10.72 -6.72 13.16
N PHE A 173 10.83 -6.14 11.98
CA PHE A 173 10.08 -4.94 11.61
C PHE A 173 8.59 -5.19 11.38
N ALA A 174 8.09 -6.42 11.52
CA ALA A 174 6.64 -6.67 11.57
C ALA A 174 5.95 -5.86 12.68
N GLN A 175 6.69 -5.46 13.73
CA GLN A 175 6.19 -4.56 14.77
C GLN A 175 5.89 -3.13 14.26
N VAL A 176 6.39 -2.74 13.08
CA VAL A 176 6.12 -1.45 12.42
C VAL A 176 4.82 -1.49 11.61
N LEU A 177 4.21 -2.67 11.41
CA LEU A 177 2.97 -2.82 10.65
C LEU A 177 1.82 -1.90 11.11
N PRO A 178 1.60 -1.62 12.42
CA PRO A 178 0.63 -0.63 12.86
C PRO A 178 0.86 0.76 12.26
N ALA A 179 2.11 1.18 12.13
CA ALA A 179 2.45 2.45 11.51
C ALA A 179 2.05 2.48 10.03
N PHE A 180 2.27 1.40 9.30
CA PHE A 180 1.82 1.29 7.91
C PHE A 180 0.29 1.35 7.81
N THR A 181 -0.42 0.70 8.73
CA THR A 181 -1.89 0.76 8.77
C THR A 181 -2.40 2.17 9.00
N PHE A 182 -1.84 2.91 9.97
CA PHE A 182 -2.23 4.30 10.23
C PHE A 182 -1.84 5.23 9.07
N ALA A 183 -0.69 5.02 8.44
CA ALA A 183 -0.30 5.77 7.25
C ALA A 183 -1.28 5.53 6.08
N MET A 184 -1.77 4.30 5.90
CA MET A 184 -2.77 3.98 4.88
C MET A 184 -4.13 4.64 5.17
N VAL A 185 -4.58 4.66 6.42
CA VAL A 185 -5.78 5.41 6.83
C VAL A 185 -5.60 6.90 6.58
N SER A 186 -4.43 7.44 6.91
CA SER A 186 -4.07 8.84 6.69
C SER A 186 -4.17 9.24 5.22
N VAL A 187 -3.55 8.47 4.31
CA VAL A 187 -3.56 8.78 2.87
C VAL A 187 -4.96 8.69 2.27
N GLY A 188 -5.78 7.77 2.77
CA GLY A 188 -7.18 7.68 2.36
C GLY A 188 -8.00 8.88 2.83
N LEU A 189 -7.84 9.27 4.10
CA LEU A 189 -8.48 10.47 4.66
C LEU A 189 -7.99 11.77 4.00
N ALA A 190 -6.76 11.83 3.48
CA ALA A 190 -6.23 12.98 2.76
C ALA A 190 -6.74 13.09 1.31
N ALA A 191 -7.40 12.08 0.76
CA ALA A 191 -7.90 12.11 -0.61
C ALA A 191 -8.94 13.22 -0.84
N PRO A 192 -9.96 13.42 0.03
CA PRO A 192 -10.89 14.53 -0.11
C PRO A 192 -10.23 15.90 0.02
N ALA A 193 -9.13 16.04 0.77
CA ALA A 193 -8.40 17.31 0.84
C ALA A 193 -7.88 17.74 -0.55
N ALA A 194 -7.42 16.79 -1.37
CA ALA A 194 -6.92 17.09 -2.71
C ALA A 194 -7.99 17.19 -3.79
N MET A 195 -9.19 16.69 -3.55
CA MET A 195 -10.18 16.48 -4.61
C MET A 195 -11.51 17.23 -4.39
N SER A 196 -11.86 17.58 -3.14
CA SER A 196 -13.10 18.26 -2.84
C SER A 196 -12.96 19.78 -3.02
N HIS A 197 -14.02 20.39 -3.53
CA HIS A 197 -14.17 21.84 -3.60
C HIS A 197 -14.92 22.42 -2.37
N THR A 198 -15.36 21.55 -1.45
CA THR A 198 -16.15 21.92 -0.28
C THR A 198 -15.24 22.17 0.93
N PRO A 199 -15.08 23.43 1.43
CA PRO A 199 -14.09 23.77 2.45
C PRO A 199 -14.18 22.95 3.75
N TRP A 200 -15.41 22.65 4.23
CA TRP A 200 -15.56 21.86 5.44
C TRP A 200 -15.10 20.40 5.26
N VAL A 201 -15.31 19.80 4.07
CA VAL A 201 -14.82 18.45 3.74
C VAL A 201 -13.30 18.44 3.77
N VAL A 202 -12.67 19.45 3.13
CA VAL A 202 -11.21 19.61 3.15
C VAL A 202 -10.70 19.81 4.57
N GLY A 203 -11.34 20.67 5.38
CA GLY A 203 -10.93 20.92 6.77
C GLY A 203 -10.96 19.65 7.63
N VAL A 204 -12.06 18.89 7.58
CA VAL A 204 -12.18 17.61 8.31
C VAL A 204 -11.17 16.59 7.82
N SER A 205 -10.98 16.50 6.50
CA SER A 205 -9.97 15.64 5.85
C SER A 205 -8.56 15.97 6.37
N LEU A 206 -8.18 17.25 6.44
CA LEU A 206 -6.88 17.70 6.95
C LEU A 206 -6.67 17.29 8.40
N VAL A 207 -7.65 17.52 9.28
CA VAL A 207 -7.53 17.22 10.71
C VAL A 207 -7.28 15.72 10.93
N PHE A 208 -8.14 14.88 10.38
CA PHE A 208 -8.04 13.43 10.63
C PHE A 208 -6.87 12.78 9.89
N SER A 209 -6.58 13.21 8.65
CA SER A 209 -5.41 12.68 7.94
C SER A 209 -4.11 13.04 8.65
N THR A 210 -3.99 14.26 9.19
CA THR A 210 -2.82 14.67 9.96
C THR A 210 -2.70 13.87 11.26
N PHE A 211 -3.81 13.65 11.99
CA PHE A 211 -3.80 12.82 13.19
C PHE A 211 -3.21 11.43 12.93
N PHE A 212 -3.71 10.74 11.88
CA PHE A 212 -3.23 9.41 11.55
C PHE A 212 -1.80 9.42 10.97
N ALA A 213 -1.39 10.46 10.24
CA ALA A 213 -0.01 10.61 9.78
C ALA A 213 0.97 10.75 10.94
N VAL A 214 0.66 11.63 11.90
CA VAL A 214 1.50 11.84 13.10
C VAL A 214 1.58 10.56 13.92
N ALA A 215 0.46 9.89 14.17
CA ALA A 215 0.44 8.59 14.86
C ALA A 215 1.30 7.54 14.13
N ALA A 216 1.21 7.46 12.80
CA ALA A 216 2.03 6.56 12.00
C ALA A 216 3.52 6.85 12.15
N ILE A 217 3.92 8.13 12.07
CA ILE A 217 5.34 8.54 12.20
C ILE A 217 5.88 8.19 13.59
N ILE A 218 5.14 8.54 14.66
CA ILE A 218 5.57 8.24 16.04
C ILE A 218 5.77 6.74 16.23
N ILE A 219 4.80 5.92 15.83
CA ILE A 219 4.88 4.46 15.96
C ILE A 219 6.00 3.89 15.08
N ALA A 220 6.16 4.38 13.84
CA ALA A 220 7.22 3.93 12.94
C ALA A 220 8.59 4.18 13.54
N VAL A 221 8.87 5.39 14.03
CA VAL A 221 10.18 5.75 14.60
C VAL A 221 10.46 4.93 15.86
N LEU A 222 9.53 4.89 16.82
CA LEU A 222 9.71 4.17 18.07
C LEU A 222 9.91 2.67 17.86
N LYS A 223 9.05 2.05 17.04
CA LYS A 223 9.13 0.59 16.78
C LYS A 223 10.32 0.20 15.94
N THR A 224 10.75 1.05 15.01
CA THR A 224 11.97 0.81 14.23
C THR A 224 13.21 0.86 15.13
N ALA A 225 13.33 1.85 16.00
CA ALA A 225 14.46 1.95 16.92
C ALA A 225 14.55 0.72 17.83
N MET A 226 13.42 0.27 18.40
CA MET A 226 13.36 -0.93 19.25
C MET A 226 13.73 -2.20 18.45
N ALA A 227 13.13 -2.41 17.29
CA ALA A 227 13.38 -3.58 16.46
C ALA A 227 14.84 -3.63 15.97
N LEU A 228 15.38 -2.49 15.53
CA LEU A 228 16.75 -2.39 15.04
C LEU A 228 17.75 -2.71 16.15
N SER A 229 17.57 -2.16 17.36
CA SER A 229 18.42 -2.46 18.51
C SER A 229 18.45 -3.97 18.82
N HIS A 230 17.29 -4.63 18.73
CA HIS A 230 17.19 -6.06 19.00
C HIS A 230 17.81 -6.91 17.88
N MET A 231 17.58 -6.53 16.61
CA MET A 231 18.16 -7.19 15.44
C MET A 231 19.71 -7.13 15.43
N LEU A 232 20.28 -5.99 15.86
CA LEU A 232 21.73 -5.82 15.93
C LEU A 232 22.38 -6.65 17.04
N THR A 233 21.62 -6.98 18.09
CA THR A 233 22.15 -7.76 19.23
C THR A 233 21.90 -9.27 19.10
N GLN A 234 20.81 -9.69 18.48
CA GLN A 234 20.38 -11.10 18.41
C GLN A 234 20.33 -11.67 17.00
N GLY A 235 20.59 -10.84 15.99
CA GLY A 235 20.42 -11.23 14.59
C GLY A 235 18.97 -11.11 14.12
N VAL A 236 18.72 -11.49 12.87
CA VAL A 236 17.41 -11.43 12.20
C VAL A 236 16.94 -12.83 11.87
N ASP A 237 15.72 -13.16 12.24
CA ASP A 237 15.06 -14.37 11.79
C ASP A 237 14.84 -14.32 10.27
N GLU A 238 15.13 -15.42 9.56
CA GLU A 238 14.99 -15.51 8.11
C GLU A 238 13.56 -15.15 7.65
N ALA A 239 12.53 -15.58 8.38
CA ALA A 239 11.14 -15.26 8.09
C ALA A 239 10.82 -13.76 8.21
N ALA A 240 11.62 -13.00 8.97
CA ALA A 240 11.44 -11.57 9.19
C ALA A 240 12.14 -10.68 8.15
N LEU A 241 13.03 -11.23 7.32
CA LEU A 241 13.82 -10.47 6.35
C LEU A 241 12.98 -9.57 5.42
N PRO A 242 11.81 -9.99 4.87
CA PRO A 242 10.99 -9.12 4.03
C PRO A 242 10.50 -7.86 4.75
N THR A 243 10.40 -7.91 6.07
CA THR A 243 9.92 -6.76 6.86
C THR A 243 10.92 -5.61 6.90
N LEU A 244 12.19 -5.83 6.55
CA LEU A 244 13.23 -4.79 6.45
C LEU A 244 12.83 -3.68 5.46
N TRP A 245 12.00 -4.01 4.49
CA TRP A 245 11.53 -3.07 3.46
C TRP A 245 10.24 -2.34 3.82
N ILE A 246 9.69 -2.49 5.04
CA ILE A 246 8.39 -1.91 5.43
C ILE A 246 8.36 -0.37 5.36
N TRP A 247 9.51 0.28 5.51
CA TRP A 247 9.62 1.73 5.39
C TRP A 247 9.33 2.24 3.97
N VAL A 248 9.55 1.42 2.94
CA VAL A 248 9.34 1.83 1.54
C VAL A 248 7.87 2.21 1.30
N PRO A 249 6.86 1.36 1.60
CA PRO A 249 5.47 1.75 1.45
C PRO A 249 5.02 2.82 2.45
N ILE A 250 5.54 2.85 3.68
CA ILE A 250 5.19 3.89 4.66
C ILE A 250 5.58 5.27 4.12
N LEU A 251 6.80 5.44 3.62
CA LEU A 251 7.28 6.69 3.05
C LEU A 251 6.44 7.12 1.84
N THR A 252 6.04 6.18 0.97
CA THR A 252 5.18 6.47 -0.18
C THR A 252 3.84 7.05 0.26
N VAL A 253 3.12 6.35 1.15
CA VAL A 253 1.77 6.80 1.53
C VAL A 253 1.79 8.08 2.37
N LEU A 254 2.82 8.30 3.18
CA LEU A 254 2.99 9.55 3.93
C LEU A 254 3.32 10.72 2.99
N SER A 255 4.19 10.53 1.98
CA SER A 255 4.48 11.60 1.02
C SER A 255 3.25 11.98 0.21
N ILE A 256 2.44 11.01 -0.23
CA ILE A 256 1.18 11.28 -0.93
C ILE A 256 0.19 11.98 0.00
N THR A 257 0.14 11.60 1.29
CA THR A 257 -0.69 12.30 2.29
C THR A 257 -0.35 13.78 2.34
N LEU A 258 0.94 14.11 2.50
CA LEU A 258 1.41 15.50 2.56
C LEU A 258 1.11 16.27 1.29
N MET A 259 1.30 15.66 0.10
CA MET A 259 0.96 16.29 -1.19
C MET A 259 -0.54 16.60 -1.29
N ARG A 260 -1.39 15.68 -0.84
CA ARG A 260 -2.85 15.87 -0.84
C ARG A 260 -3.28 16.97 0.12
N GLN A 261 -2.66 17.03 1.29
CA GLN A 261 -2.91 18.08 2.28
C GLN A 261 -2.46 19.46 1.76
N ASP A 262 -1.27 19.54 1.19
CA ASP A 262 -0.72 20.76 0.58
C ASP A 262 -1.66 21.29 -0.52
N HIS A 263 -2.16 20.39 -1.37
CA HIS A 263 -3.14 20.76 -2.41
C HIS A 263 -4.43 21.32 -1.81
N GLY A 264 -5.00 20.70 -0.77
CA GLY A 264 -6.21 21.18 -0.10
C GLY A 264 -6.03 22.54 0.55
N VAL A 265 -4.89 22.75 1.22
CA VAL A 265 -4.56 24.02 1.86
C VAL A 265 -4.37 25.15 0.83
N SER A 266 -3.66 24.88 -0.25
CA SER A 266 -3.30 25.89 -1.25
C SER A 266 -4.43 26.20 -2.23
N HIS A 267 -5.20 25.19 -2.69
CA HIS A 267 -6.24 25.38 -3.71
C HIS A 267 -7.62 25.63 -3.13
N THR A 268 -8.12 24.74 -2.27
CA THR A 268 -9.50 24.86 -1.79
C THR A 268 -9.64 25.86 -0.65
N LEU A 269 -8.70 25.85 0.30
CA LEU A 269 -8.73 26.81 1.41
C LEU A 269 -8.05 28.13 1.08
N ALA A 270 -7.32 28.21 -0.04
CA ALA A 270 -6.56 29.38 -0.49
C ALA A 270 -5.60 29.96 0.59
N LEU A 271 -5.03 29.08 1.43
CA LEU A 271 -4.09 29.42 2.49
C LEU A 271 -2.65 29.17 2.02
N GLY A 272 -2.05 30.14 1.36
CA GLY A 272 -0.68 30.06 0.85
C GLY A 272 -0.58 29.60 -0.61
N THR A 273 0.64 29.28 -1.03
CA THR A 273 0.97 28.78 -2.38
C THR A 273 1.27 27.28 -2.33
N ALA A 274 0.91 26.56 -3.39
CA ALA A 274 1.25 25.14 -3.51
C ALA A 274 2.77 24.90 -3.38
N GLY A 275 3.14 23.91 -2.60
CA GLY A 275 4.54 23.54 -2.37
C GLY A 275 5.21 22.99 -3.63
N GLN A 276 6.53 23.17 -3.71
CA GLN A 276 7.37 22.52 -4.72
C GLN A 276 7.75 21.11 -4.23
N TRP A 277 7.38 20.08 -4.99
CA TRP A 277 7.51 18.68 -4.54
C TRP A 277 8.77 17.96 -5.04
N LEU A 278 9.62 18.63 -5.82
CA LEU A 278 10.86 18.01 -6.34
C LEU A 278 11.77 17.51 -5.22
N THR A 279 12.19 18.41 -4.32
CA THR A 279 13.13 18.06 -3.24
C THR A 279 12.51 17.07 -2.24
N PRO A 280 11.26 17.23 -1.75
CA PRO A 280 10.65 16.23 -0.89
C PRO A 280 10.56 14.84 -1.53
N LEU A 281 10.19 14.74 -2.81
CA LEU A 281 10.11 13.45 -3.51
C LEU A 281 11.49 12.83 -3.74
N LEU A 282 12.53 13.63 -4.01
CA LEU A 282 13.91 13.15 -4.08
C LEU A 282 14.37 12.57 -2.73
N ILE A 283 14.05 13.23 -1.62
CA ILE A 283 14.35 12.72 -0.27
C ILE A 283 13.66 11.39 -0.03
N VAL A 284 12.37 11.30 -0.34
CA VAL A 284 11.58 10.06 -0.17
C VAL A 284 12.16 8.92 -1.00
N VAL A 285 12.38 9.13 -2.30
CA VAL A 285 12.91 8.08 -3.19
C VAL A 285 14.33 7.69 -2.77
N SER A 286 15.18 8.64 -2.39
CA SER A 286 16.53 8.34 -1.89
C SER A 286 16.50 7.49 -0.63
N ALA A 287 15.62 7.81 0.33
CA ALA A 287 15.44 7.03 1.54
C ALA A 287 14.91 5.61 1.22
N GLN A 288 13.97 5.49 0.28
CA GLN A 288 13.46 4.20 -0.17
C GLN A 288 14.55 3.34 -0.81
N VAL A 289 15.35 3.91 -1.70
CA VAL A 289 16.46 3.21 -2.34
C VAL A 289 17.48 2.76 -1.30
N PHE A 290 17.82 3.62 -0.34
CA PHE A 290 18.73 3.26 0.74
C PHE A 290 18.23 2.07 1.57
N VAL A 291 16.96 2.10 2.00
CA VAL A 291 16.32 1.00 2.75
C VAL A 291 16.26 -0.29 1.91
N LEU A 292 15.96 -0.16 0.61
CA LEU A 292 15.94 -1.31 -0.30
C LEU A 292 17.32 -1.94 -0.45
N LEU A 293 18.38 -1.14 -0.58
CA LEU A 293 19.76 -1.63 -0.66
C LEU A 293 20.17 -2.36 0.62
N LEU A 294 19.89 -1.79 1.81
CA LEU A 294 20.20 -2.44 3.09
C LEU A 294 19.48 -3.79 3.24
N GLY A 295 18.18 -3.82 2.96
CA GLY A 295 17.39 -5.05 3.04
C GLY A 295 17.79 -6.07 1.97
N ALA A 296 18.11 -5.62 0.74
CA ALA A 296 18.61 -6.50 -0.33
C ALA A 296 19.95 -7.14 0.05
N PHE A 297 20.87 -6.38 0.67
CA PHE A 297 22.13 -6.91 1.16
C PHE A 297 21.92 -7.98 2.25
N ALA A 298 21.04 -7.72 3.22
CA ALA A 298 20.69 -8.70 4.24
C ALA A 298 20.07 -9.96 3.64
N MET A 299 19.11 -9.82 2.70
CA MET A 299 18.48 -10.96 2.02
C MET A 299 19.46 -11.73 1.13
N HIS A 300 20.43 -11.06 0.51
CA HIS A 300 21.48 -11.71 -0.30
C HIS A 300 22.35 -12.61 0.55
N ASN A 301 22.80 -12.15 1.72
CA ASN A 301 23.62 -12.94 2.64
C ASN A 301 22.92 -14.22 3.12
N HIS A 302 21.60 -14.19 3.23
CA HIS A 302 20.77 -15.36 3.59
C HIS A 302 20.27 -16.14 2.38
N GLN A 303 20.62 -15.76 1.15
CA GLN A 303 20.08 -16.32 -0.10
C GLN A 303 18.55 -16.34 -0.15
N TYR A 304 17.91 -15.42 0.60
CA TYR A 304 16.47 -15.41 0.87
C TYR A 304 15.64 -15.35 -0.40
N LEU A 305 15.93 -14.41 -1.31
CA LEU A 305 15.19 -14.26 -2.56
C LEU A 305 15.30 -15.50 -3.45
N GLN A 306 16.45 -16.18 -3.46
CA GLN A 306 16.63 -17.44 -4.20
C GLN A 306 15.80 -18.57 -3.60
N LYS A 307 15.78 -18.70 -2.28
CA LYS A 307 14.96 -19.68 -1.56
C LYS A 307 13.47 -19.47 -1.79
N VAL A 308 13.00 -18.20 -1.71
CA VAL A 308 11.60 -17.82 -2.04
C VAL A 308 11.29 -18.19 -3.49
N TRP A 309 12.19 -17.86 -4.42
CA TRP A 309 11.99 -18.18 -5.84
C TRP A 309 11.92 -19.68 -6.12
N ARG A 310 12.72 -20.48 -5.45
CA ARG A 310 12.69 -21.95 -5.53
C ARG A 310 11.50 -22.58 -4.79
N GLY A 311 10.78 -21.81 -3.97
CA GLY A 311 9.69 -22.30 -3.13
C GLY A 311 10.14 -23.05 -1.88
N GLU A 312 11.37 -22.84 -1.45
CA GLU A 312 11.94 -23.39 -0.21
C GLU A 312 11.41 -22.61 1.01
N VAL A 313 11.30 -21.27 0.89
CA VAL A 313 10.67 -20.40 1.88
C VAL A 313 9.25 -20.10 1.42
N LYS A 314 8.26 -20.43 2.28
CA LYS A 314 6.82 -20.30 2.03
C LYS A 314 6.15 -19.60 3.20
N GLY A 315 4.84 -19.38 3.06
CA GLY A 315 4.01 -18.82 4.13
C GLY A 315 3.72 -17.32 3.96
N ALA A 316 3.00 -16.77 4.93
CA ALA A 316 2.47 -15.41 4.85
C ALA A 316 3.52 -14.29 4.78
N PRO A 317 4.68 -14.36 5.48
CA PRO A 317 5.65 -13.28 5.46
C PRO A 317 6.23 -12.94 4.08
N VAL A 318 6.28 -13.89 3.14
CA VAL A 318 6.84 -13.65 1.78
C VAL A 318 6.02 -12.62 0.99
N PHE A 319 4.74 -12.45 1.31
CA PHE A 319 3.88 -11.44 0.66
C PHE A 319 4.27 -10.00 1.01
N ALA A 320 5.05 -9.80 2.07
CA ALA A 320 5.62 -8.49 2.39
C ALA A 320 6.60 -7.98 1.30
N LEU A 321 7.13 -8.85 0.44
CA LEU A 321 7.99 -8.47 -0.70
C LEU A 321 7.25 -7.68 -1.80
N ILE A 322 5.91 -7.73 -1.86
CA ILE A 322 5.15 -7.10 -2.94
C ILE A 322 5.02 -5.59 -2.69
N CYS A 323 4.68 -5.19 -1.47
CA CYS A 323 4.40 -3.80 -1.13
C CYS A 323 5.56 -2.82 -1.43
N PRO A 324 6.83 -3.16 -1.19
CA PRO A 324 7.96 -2.27 -1.51
C PRO A 324 8.11 -1.99 -3.00
N GLY A 325 7.91 -3.00 -3.85
CA GLY A 325 7.96 -2.83 -5.30
C GLY A 325 6.84 -1.92 -5.82
N VAL A 326 5.60 -2.15 -5.37
CA VAL A 326 4.47 -1.25 -5.66
C VAL A 326 4.80 0.18 -5.21
N ALA A 327 5.24 0.35 -3.97
CA ALA A 327 5.49 1.64 -3.37
C ALA A 327 6.60 2.42 -4.10
N LEU A 328 7.69 1.76 -4.46
CA LEU A 328 8.77 2.38 -5.23
C LEU A 328 8.28 2.79 -6.63
N SER A 329 7.54 1.93 -7.34
CA SER A 329 6.97 2.28 -8.65
C SER A 329 6.07 3.52 -8.55
N VAL A 330 5.19 3.59 -7.55
CA VAL A 330 4.33 4.73 -7.27
C VAL A 330 5.16 6.00 -7.00
N SER A 331 6.13 5.93 -6.08
CA SER A 331 6.98 7.10 -5.75
C SER A 331 7.77 7.62 -6.94
N LEU A 332 8.26 6.73 -7.80
CA LEU A 332 8.98 7.10 -9.03
C LEU A 332 8.05 7.81 -10.02
N HIS A 333 6.81 7.33 -10.20
CA HIS A 333 5.83 8.04 -11.03
C HIS A 333 5.55 9.46 -10.50
N PHE A 334 5.39 9.61 -9.19
CA PHE A 334 5.22 10.93 -8.57
C PHE A 334 6.47 11.81 -8.73
N LEU A 335 7.68 11.27 -8.52
CA LEU A 335 8.92 12.02 -8.70
C LEU A 335 9.08 12.52 -10.15
N ILE A 336 8.78 11.68 -11.13
CA ILE A 336 8.87 12.08 -12.53
C ILE A 336 7.87 13.18 -12.84
N ASN A 337 6.60 13.01 -12.47
CA ASN A 337 5.51 13.90 -12.93
C ASN A 337 5.33 15.13 -12.03
N LYS A 338 5.32 14.96 -10.69
CA LYS A 338 5.15 16.04 -9.72
C LYS A 338 6.46 16.65 -9.25
N GLY A 339 7.58 15.96 -9.53
CA GLY A 339 8.93 16.49 -9.31
C GLY A 339 9.51 17.09 -10.60
N PHE A 340 10.07 16.26 -11.47
CA PHE A 340 10.84 16.72 -12.63
C PHE A 340 10.02 17.47 -13.67
N VAL A 341 8.85 16.97 -14.05
CA VAL A 341 7.98 17.64 -15.04
C VAL A 341 7.43 18.94 -14.47
N ALA A 342 6.91 18.91 -13.23
CA ALA A 342 6.36 20.11 -12.59
C ALA A 342 7.42 21.20 -12.35
N ALA A 343 8.69 20.83 -12.14
CA ALA A 343 9.81 21.78 -12.04
C ALA A 343 10.37 22.26 -13.41
N GLY A 344 9.80 21.80 -14.53
CA GLY A 344 10.25 22.16 -15.87
C GLY A 344 11.59 21.54 -16.29
N LEU A 345 12.12 20.58 -15.52
CA LEU A 345 13.40 19.91 -15.84
C LEU A 345 13.26 18.85 -16.94
N VAL A 346 12.06 18.30 -17.10
CA VAL A 346 11.75 17.28 -18.11
C VAL A 346 10.43 17.63 -18.78
N SER A 347 10.44 17.67 -20.11
CA SER A 347 9.21 17.86 -20.89
C SER A 347 8.38 16.58 -20.91
N GLN A 348 7.10 16.66 -20.54
CA GLN A 348 6.18 15.55 -20.60
C GLN A 348 6.11 14.98 -22.02
N PHE A 349 6.14 13.65 -22.15
CA PHE A 349 6.20 12.91 -23.40
C PHE A 349 7.44 13.14 -24.30
N GLY A 350 8.46 13.86 -23.79
CA GLY A 350 9.76 13.94 -24.46
C GLY A 350 10.60 12.66 -24.29
N ILE A 351 11.73 12.57 -24.99
CA ILE A 351 12.63 11.40 -24.93
C ILE A 351 13.09 11.11 -23.51
N ALA A 352 13.53 12.15 -22.77
CA ALA A 352 13.96 12.00 -21.37
C ALA A 352 12.83 11.46 -20.48
N TYR A 353 11.60 11.94 -20.68
CA TYR A 353 10.41 11.43 -19.98
C TYR A 353 10.18 9.94 -20.25
N GLY A 354 10.28 9.52 -21.51
CA GLY A 354 10.16 8.11 -21.89
C GLY A 354 11.20 7.23 -21.22
N ILE A 355 12.47 7.65 -21.22
CA ILE A 355 13.57 6.91 -20.58
C ILE A 355 13.35 6.81 -19.06
N LEU A 356 12.97 7.90 -18.39
CA LEU A 356 12.72 7.89 -16.96
C LEU A 356 11.54 6.99 -16.57
N ASN A 357 10.48 6.93 -17.37
CA ASN A 357 9.32 6.07 -17.12
C ASN A 357 9.63 4.57 -17.29
N LEU A 358 10.72 4.18 -17.96
CA LEU A 358 11.14 2.77 -17.99
C LEU A 358 11.42 2.23 -16.59
N LEU A 359 11.91 3.07 -15.66
CA LEU A 359 12.27 2.64 -14.31
C LEU A 359 11.04 2.22 -13.49
N PRO A 360 10.00 3.07 -13.27
CA PRO A 360 8.80 2.65 -12.54
C PRO A 360 8.05 1.50 -13.22
N LEU A 361 8.05 1.44 -14.57
CA LEU A 361 7.44 0.34 -15.31
C LEU A 361 8.20 -0.98 -15.10
N THR A 362 9.53 -0.95 -15.10
CA THR A 362 10.36 -2.14 -14.81
C THR A 362 10.09 -2.64 -13.40
N VAL A 363 10.09 -1.74 -12.40
CA VAL A 363 9.79 -2.09 -11.02
C VAL A 363 8.38 -2.71 -10.91
N MET A 364 7.39 -2.13 -11.58
CA MET A 364 6.01 -2.66 -11.63
C MET A 364 5.98 -4.07 -12.23
N VAL A 365 6.61 -4.30 -13.37
CA VAL A 365 6.65 -5.62 -14.04
C VAL A 365 7.32 -6.67 -13.15
N VAL A 366 8.48 -6.35 -12.55
CA VAL A 366 9.16 -7.25 -11.60
C VAL A 366 8.22 -7.58 -10.41
N THR A 367 7.53 -6.58 -9.89
CA THR A 367 6.58 -6.77 -8.78
C THR A 367 5.40 -7.67 -9.17
N ILE A 368 4.87 -7.52 -10.40
CA ILE A 368 3.83 -8.40 -10.93
C ILE A 368 4.34 -9.85 -11.02
N ILE A 369 5.55 -10.06 -11.54
CA ILE A 369 6.15 -11.40 -11.65
C ILE A 369 6.29 -12.04 -10.26
N VAL A 370 6.80 -11.29 -9.28
CA VAL A 370 6.89 -11.76 -7.89
C VAL A 370 5.50 -12.09 -7.34
N PHE A 371 4.52 -11.20 -7.49
CA PHE A 371 3.14 -11.43 -7.03
C PHE A 371 2.56 -12.71 -7.63
N MET A 372 2.64 -12.89 -8.94
CA MET A 372 2.10 -14.06 -9.64
C MET A 372 2.77 -15.35 -9.19
N ARG A 373 4.09 -15.31 -8.96
CA ARG A 373 4.84 -16.46 -8.43
C ARG A 373 4.38 -16.84 -7.03
N LEU A 374 4.28 -15.86 -6.13
CA LEU A 374 3.85 -16.09 -4.74
C LEU A 374 2.40 -16.56 -4.66
N ALA A 375 1.51 -15.96 -5.44
CA ALA A 375 0.10 -16.36 -5.50
C ALA A 375 -0.06 -17.82 -6.01
N ARG A 376 0.73 -18.21 -7.00
CA ARG A 376 0.76 -19.60 -7.51
C ARG A 376 1.26 -20.58 -6.45
N ASN A 377 2.35 -20.26 -5.77
CA ASN A 377 2.89 -21.11 -4.71
C ASN A 377 1.87 -21.30 -3.57
N PHE A 378 1.19 -20.23 -3.16
CA PHE A 378 0.14 -20.28 -2.15
C PHE A 378 -1.05 -21.15 -2.57
N ALA A 379 -1.50 -21.05 -3.81
CA ALA A 379 -2.60 -21.87 -4.34
C ALA A 379 -2.22 -23.37 -4.36
N GLN A 380 -0.98 -23.69 -4.73
CA GLN A 380 -0.47 -25.08 -4.73
C GLN A 380 -0.37 -25.65 -3.31
N GLU A 381 0.12 -24.88 -2.35
CA GLU A 381 0.19 -25.28 -0.94
C GLU A 381 -1.19 -25.60 -0.37
N ARG A 382 -2.19 -24.76 -0.64
CA ARG A 382 -3.56 -25.00 -0.21
C ARG A 382 -4.18 -26.24 -0.84
N ALA A 383 -3.94 -26.47 -2.12
CA ALA A 383 -4.42 -27.67 -2.82
C ALA A 383 -3.82 -28.95 -2.25
N SER A 384 -2.52 -28.93 -1.91
CA SER A 384 -1.86 -30.09 -1.31
C SER A 384 -2.36 -30.40 0.11
N LEU A 385 -2.65 -29.39 0.92
CA LEU A 385 -3.21 -29.55 2.25
C LEU A 385 -4.64 -30.14 2.20
N ALA A 386 -5.49 -29.64 1.30
CA ALA A 386 -6.85 -30.16 1.12
C ALA A 386 -6.85 -31.65 0.66
N LEU A 387 -5.93 -32.03 -0.22
CA LEU A 387 -5.79 -33.44 -0.63
C LEU A 387 -5.32 -34.35 0.51
N HIS A 388 -4.47 -33.82 1.40
CA HIS A 388 -3.96 -34.58 2.55
C HIS A 388 -5.06 -34.81 3.60
N GLU A 389 -5.89 -33.78 3.86
CA GLU A 389 -7.06 -33.89 4.76
C GLU A 389 -8.10 -34.90 4.23
N HIS A 390 -8.36 -34.89 2.93
CA HIS A 390 -9.25 -35.90 2.31
C HIS A 390 -8.70 -37.33 2.40
N ALA A 391 -7.39 -37.51 2.29
CA ALA A 391 -6.74 -38.82 2.36
C ALA A 391 -6.66 -39.39 3.80
N LEU A 392 -6.69 -38.53 4.82
CA LEU A 392 -6.69 -38.92 6.24
C LEU A 392 -8.12 -39.13 6.79
N GLY A 393 -9.13 -38.60 6.12
CA GLY A 393 -10.56 -38.73 6.49
C GLY A 393 -11.30 -39.87 5.80
N SER A 394 -10.66 -40.60 4.87
CA SER A 394 -11.11 -41.82 4.22
C SER A 394 -10.45 -43.04 4.84
#